data_0be6e3e944427629d365b27d856345e5
#
_entry.id   0be6e3e944427629d365b27d856345e5
#
_cell.length_a   1.000
_cell.length_b   1.000
_cell.length_c   1.000
_cell.angle_alpha   90.00
_cell.angle_beta   90.00
_cell.angle_gamma   90.00
#
_symmetry.space_group_name_H-M   'P 1'
#
loop_
_entity.id
_entity.type
_entity.pdbx_description
1 polymer ?
#
loop_
_entity_poly.entity_id
_entity_poly.type
_entity_poly.pdbx_seq_one_letter_code
_entity_poly.pdbx_strand_id
1 'polypeptide(L)'
;MTAFDPERFEAEKYREYFTELQEAYKASFERMRGDLDYDSTRVHAVDQFVLNESEPVWNADTDSFEIDVPTEPSPSERVASAGVAAEEAHIQRMLRDYRAVLAAELRSRFGLPPADEEPGS
;
A
#
# COMPACT_ATOMS: atom_id res chain seq x y z
N MET A 1 10.90 17.63 -18.98
CA MET A 1 10.19 16.61 -18.38
C MET A 1 10.33 16.67 -16.88
N THR A 2 9.32 16.33 -16.22
CA THR A 2 9.36 16.33 -14.79
C THR A 2 9.70 14.97 -14.30
N ALA A 3 10.69 14.90 -13.50
CA ALA A 3 11.06 13.65 -12.92
C ALA A 3 10.57 13.62 -11.49
N PHE A 4 10.20 12.45 -11.06
CA PHE A 4 9.88 12.23 -9.67
C PHE A 4 11.14 12.48 -8.84
N ASP A 5 11.01 13.24 -7.77
CA ASP A 5 12.14 13.59 -6.92
C ASP A 5 12.00 12.87 -5.59
N PRO A 6 12.77 11.79 -5.37
CA PRO A 6 12.63 11.02 -4.13
C PRO A 6 12.90 11.82 -2.87
N GLU A 7 13.86 12.74 -2.92
CA GLU A 7 14.17 13.53 -1.73
C GLU A 7 13.02 14.46 -1.38
N ARG A 8 12.42 15.06 -2.39
CA ARG A 8 11.29 15.93 -2.15
C ARG A 8 10.08 15.13 -1.67
N PHE A 9 9.90 13.92 -2.23
CA PHE A 9 8.82 13.07 -1.79
C PHE A 9 8.94 12.78 -0.29
N GLU A 10 10.13 12.39 0.15
CA GLU A 10 10.29 12.09 1.58
C GLU A 10 10.08 13.31 2.45
N ALA A 11 10.49 14.47 1.98
CA ALA A 11 10.34 15.69 2.77
C ALA A 11 8.91 16.20 2.82
N GLU A 12 8.15 16.02 1.74
CA GLU A 12 6.86 16.67 1.60
C GLU A 12 5.67 15.72 1.55
N LYS A 13 5.88 14.40 1.73
CA LYS A 13 4.81 13.45 1.46
C LYS A 13 3.59 13.66 2.34
N TYR A 14 3.76 14.17 3.54
CA TYR A 14 2.61 14.41 4.41
C TYR A 14 2.14 15.86 4.38
N ARG A 15 2.67 16.65 3.45
CA ARG A 15 2.24 18.03 3.28
C ARG A 15 1.80 18.26 1.83
N GLU A 16 2.75 18.42 0.92
CA GLU A 16 2.39 18.73 -0.46
C GLU A 16 1.75 17.56 -1.18
N TYR A 17 2.15 16.33 -0.83
CA TYR A 17 1.66 15.16 -1.53
C TYR A 17 0.60 14.39 -0.75
N PHE A 18 0.07 15.01 0.30
CA PHE A 18 -0.89 14.31 1.15
C PHE A 18 -2.14 13.89 0.39
N THR A 19 -2.62 14.74 -0.51
CA THR A 19 -3.80 14.41 -1.31
C THR A 19 -3.55 13.21 -2.20
N GLU A 20 -2.38 13.19 -2.86
CA GLU A 20 -2.03 12.05 -3.70
C GLU A 20 -1.95 10.76 -2.88
N LEU A 21 -1.40 10.84 -1.68
CA LEU A 21 -1.35 9.66 -0.82
C LEU A 21 -2.74 9.19 -0.44
N GLN A 22 -3.61 10.11 -0.05
CA GLN A 22 -4.96 9.74 0.33
C GLN A 22 -5.70 9.10 -0.83
N GLU A 23 -5.55 9.64 -2.03
CA GLU A 23 -6.21 9.09 -3.20
C GLU A 23 -5.68 7.71 -3.54
N ALA A 24 -4.37 7.52 -3.41
CA ALA A 24 -3.78 6.22 -3.69
C ALA A 24 -4.27 5.16 -2.70
N TYR A 25 -4.35 5.51 -1.42
CA TYR A 25 -4.83 4.58 -0.42
C TYR A 25 -6.30 4.23 -0.65
N LYS A 26 -7.11 5.22 -0.99
CA LYS A 26 -8.52 4.98 -1.26
C LYS A 26 -8.73 4.10 -2.49
N ALA A 27 -8.00 4.40 -3.56
CA ALA A 27 -8.12 3.61 -4.79
C ALA A 27 -7.66 2.17 -4.54
N SER A 28 -6.60 1.99 -3.75
CA SER A 28 -6.11 0.66 -3.43
C SER A 28 -7.15 -0.15 -2.65
N PHE A 29 -7.79 0.49 -1.68
CA PHE A 29 -8.83 -0.17 -0.90
C PHE A 29 -9.95 -0.65 -1.82
N GLU A 30 -10.38 0.19 -2.74
CA GLU A 30 -11.46 -0.17 -3.64
C GLU A 30 -11.06 -1.28 -4.59
N ARG A 31 -9.80 -1.27 -5.06
CA ARG A 31 -9.33 -2.34 -5.93
C ARG A 31 -9.24 -3.67 -5.21
N MET A 32 -8.83 -3.65 -3.95
CA MET A 32 -8.76 -4.89 -3.18
C MET A 32 -10.13 -5.53 -3.02
N ARG A 33 -11.15 -4.69 -2.82
CA ARG A 33 -12.49 -5.20 -2.65
C ARG A 33 -13.13 -5.63 -3.97
N GLY A 34 -12.87 -4.89 -5.03
CA GLY A 34 -13.54 -5.12 -6.30
C GLY A 34 -12.76 -5.97 -7.25
N ASP A 35 -11.58 -5.50 -7.64
CA ASP A 35 -10.83 -6.17 -8.71
C ASP A 35 -10.21 -7.49 -8.24
N LEU A 36 -9.73 -7.53 -7.00
CA LEU A 36 -9.05 -8.69 -6.48
C LEU A 36 -9.95 -9.62 -5.68
N ASP A 37 -11.19 -9.17 -5.46
CA ASP A 37 -12.23 -10.04 -4.91
C ASP A 37 -11.90 -10.60 -3.53
N TYR A 38 -11.19 -9.83 -2.72
CA TYR A 38 -10.97 -10.20 -1.33
C TYR A 38 -12.22 -9.87 -0.50
N ASP A 39 -12.40 -10.61 0.59
CA ASP A 39 -13.53 -10.37 1.48
C ASP A 39 -13.50 -8.94 2.03
N SER A 40 -14.60 -8.23 1.87
CA SER A 40 -14.68 -6.82 2.21
C SER A 40 -14.40 -6.56 3.69
N THR A 41 -14.89 -7.42 4.57
CA THR A 41 -14.67 -7.25 6.01
C THR A 41 -13.19 -7.34 6.35
N ARG A 42 -12.49 -8.30 5.76
CA ARG A 42 -11.07 -8.47 6.03
C ARG A 42 -10.24 -7.38 5.40
N VAL A 43 -10.61 -6.93 4.19
CA VAL A 43 -9.92 -5.80 3.57
C VAL A 43 -10.07 -4.56 4.43
N HIS A 44 -11.27 -4.32 4.94
CA HIS A 44 -11.51 -3.17 5.80
C HIS A 44 -10.66 -3.25 7.07
N ALA A 45 -10.55 -4.44 7.65
CA ALA A 45 -9.76 -4.61 8.86
C ALA A 45 -8.27 -4.36 8.59
N VAL A 46 -7.76 -4.86 7.48
CA VAL A 46 -6.37 -4.62 7.13
C VAL A 46 -6.14 -3.13 6.87
N ASP A 47 -7.07 -2.48 6.18
CA ASP A 47 -6.96 -1.06 5.94
C ASP A 47 -6.93 -0.27 7.24
N GLN A 48 -7.86 -0.55 8.14
CA GLN A 48 -8.00 0.22 9.37
C GLN A 48 -6.88 -0.04 10.37
N PHE A 49 -6.46 -1.28 10.51
CA PHE A 49 -5.60 -1.66 11.62
C PHE A 49 -4.16 -1.95 11.21
N VAL A 50 -3.87 -1.97 9.93
CA VAL A 50 -2.52 -2.18 9.45
C VAL A 50 -2.11 -1.03 8.54
N LEU A 51 -2.81 -0.82 7.43
CA LEU A 51 -2.42 0.19 6.46
C LEU A 51 -2.57 1.61 6.99
N ASN A 52 -3.48 1.81 7.91
CA ASN A 52 -3.66 3.13 8.49
C ASN A 52 -2.43 3.60 9.27
N GLU A 53 -1.56 2.67 9.64
CA GLU A 53 -0.31 2.99 10.33
C GLU A 53 0.90 2.70 9.45
N SER A 54 0.69 2.54 8.16
CA SER A 54 1.78 2.29 7.24
C SER A 54 2.40 3.60 6.77
N GLU A 55 3.58 3.48 6.19
CA GLU A 55 4.27 4.64 5.63
C GLU A 55 4.78 4.30 4.25
N PRO A 56 4.38 5.06 3.21
CA PRO A 56 4.95 4.87 1.89
C PRO A 56 6.35 5.47 1.85
N VAL A 57 7.30 4.71 1.33
CA VAL A 57 8.68 5.17 1.21
C VAL A 57 9.19 4.85 -0.18
N TRP A 58 10.23 5.55 -0.59
CA TRP A 58 10.85 5.30 -1.88
C TRP A 58 12.11 4.49 -1.68
N ASN A 59 12.24 3.38 -2.41
CA ASN A 59 13.42 2.55 -2.39
C ASN A 59 14.26 2.84 -3.63
N ALA A 60 15.37 3.52 -3.44
CA ALA A 60 16.22 3.93 -4.56
C ALA A 60 16.92 2.74 -5.20
N ASP A 61 17.13 1.67 -4.44
CA ASP A 61 17.79 0.49 -5.00
C ASP A 61 16.96 -0.21 -6.04
N THR A 62 15.64 -0.17 -5.88
CA THR A 62 14.73 -0.83 -6.81
C THR A 62 13.91 0.16 -7.62
N ASP A 63 14.11 1.46 -7.41
CA ASP A 63 13.33 2.51 -8.07
C ASP A 63 11.83 2.27 -7.93
N SER A 64 11.41 1.98 -6.72
CA SER A 64 10.00 1.67 -6.49
C SER A 64 9.54 2.19 -5.14
N PHE A 65 8.23 2.36 -5.03
CA PHE A 65 7.62 2.65 -3.75
C PHE A 65 7.50 1.37 -2.93
N GLU A 66 7.71 1.51 -1.64
CA GLU A 66 7.47 0.42 -0.71
C GLU A 66 6.57 0.93 0.40
N ILE A 67 5.80 0.02 0.96
CA ILE A 67 4.85 0.38 2.00
C ILE A 67 5.32 -0.28 3.29
N ASP A 68 5.86 0.52 4.19
CA ASP A 68 6.28 -0.01 5.48
C ASP A 68 5.06 -0.20 6.36
N VAL A 69 4.89 -1.40 6.89
CA VAL A 69 3.77 -1.69 7.76
C VAL A 69 4.30 -2.05 9.13
N PRO A 70 3.50 -1.83 10.18
CA PRO A 70 3.95 -2.16 11.52
C PRO A 70 4.11 -3.66 11.68
N THR A 71 5.09 -4.06 12.49
CA THR A 71 5.36 -5.46 12.75
C THR A 71 5.06 -5.86 14.19
N GLU A 72 4.83 -4.89 15.08
CA GLU A 72 4.57 -5.15 16.49
C GLU A 72 3.43 -4.28 16.98
N PRO A 73 2.26 -4.80 17.23
CA PRO A 73 1.82 -6.18 16.95
C PRO A 73 1.82 -6.47 15.47
N SER A 74 1.88 -7.74 15.12
CA SER A 74 1.93 -8.13 13.71
C SER A 74 0.60 -7.82 13.02
N PRO A 75 0.60 -7.78 11.69
CA PRO A 75 -0.66 -7.53 10.98
C PRO A 75 -1.77 -8.51 11.35
N SER A 76 -1.48 -9.79 11.46
CA SER A 76 -2.52 -10.74 11.81
C SER A 76 -3.00 -10.55 13.25
N GLU A 77 -2.10 -10.18 14.16
CA GLU A 77 -2.52 -9.87 15.52
C GLU A 77 -3.42 -8.65 15.58
N ARG A 78 -3.12 -7.65 14.78
CA ARG A 78 -3.94 -6.43 14.75
C ARG A 78 -5.34 -6.74 14.25
N VAL A 79 -5.45 -7.55 13.21
CA VAL A 79 -6.75 -7.93 12.67
C VAL A 79 -7.52 -8.77 13.68
N ALA A 80 -6.85 -9.72 14.32
CA ALA A 80 -7.51 -10.55 15.33
C ALA A 80 -8.00 -9.72 16.51
N SER A 81 -7.22 -8.74 16.94
CA SER A 81 -7.61 -7.87 18.04
C SER A 81 -8.85 -7.04 17.70
N ALA A 82 -9.08 -6.82 16.42
CA ALA A 82 -10.28 -6.09 15.99
C ALA A 82 -11.50 -7.01 15.91
N GLY A 83 -11.35 -8.29 16.24
CA GLY A 83 -12.47 -9.22 16.22
C GLY A 83 -12.74 -9.85 14.86
N VAL A 84 -11.80 -9.73 13.93
CA VAL A 84 -11.99 -10.29 12.59
C VAL A 84 -11.21 -11.59 12.49
N ALA A 85 -11.92 -12.69 12.23
CA ALA A 85 -11.29 -14.00 12.13
C ALA A 85 -10.64 -14.16 10.76
N ALA A 86 -9.37 -14.51 10.74
CA ALA A 86 -8.66 -14.77 9.50
C ALA A 86 -7.37 -15.50 9.84
N GLU A 87 -6.95 -16.39 8.95
CA GLU A 87 -5.70 -17.11 9.16
C GLU A 87 -4.54 -16.18 8.81
N GLU A 88 -3.44 -16.38 9.51
CA GLU A 88 -2.28 -15.56 9.31
C GLU A 88 -1.79 -15.59 7.86
N ALA A 89 -1.78 -16.79 7.25
CA ALA A 89 -1.34 -16.90 5.86
C ALA A 89 -2.22 -16.09 4.92
N HIS A 90 -3.52 -16.05 5.20
CA HIS A 90 -4.45 -15.27 4.38
C HIS A 90 -4.18 -13.78 4.53
N ILE A 91 -3.96 -13.33 5.77
CA ILE A 91 -3.66 -11.92 6.01
C ILE A 91 -2.33 -11.53 5.35
N GLN A 92 -1.33 -12.41 5.42
CA GLN A 92 -0.05 -12.13 4.78
C GLN A 92 -0.20 -11.99 3.27
N ARG A 93 -0.99 -12.86 2.64
CA ARG A 93 -1.20 -12.80 1.20
C ARG A 93 -1.98 -11.54 0.83
N MET A 94 -3.02 -11.24 1.58
CA MET A 94 -3.80 -10.02 1.33
C MET A 94 -2.93 -8.78 1.46
N LEU A 95 -2.10 -8.73 2.49
CA LEU A 95 -1.24 -7.59 2.71
C LEU A 95 -0.21 -7.45 1.60
N ARG A 96 0.35 -8.56 1.13
CA ARG A 96 1.28 -8.52 0.00
C ARG A 96 0.62 -7.89 -1.22
N ASP A 97 -0.59 -8.34 -1.54
CA ASP A 97 -1.30 -7.82 -2.69
C ASP A 97 -1.70 -6.36 -2.50
N TYR A 98 -2.13 -6.01 -1.29
CA TYR A 98 -2.52 -4.64 -0.99
C TYR A 98 -1.32 -3.70 -1.16
N ARG A 99 -0.16 -4.10 -0.66
CA ARG A 99 1.04 -3.28 -0.80
C ARG A 99 1.45 -3.12 -2.26
N ALA A 100 1.31 -4.17 -3.06
CA ALA A 100 1.62 -4.09 -4.48
C ALA A 100 0.66 -3.15 -5.21
N VAL A 101 -0.63 -3.25 -4.90
CA VAL A 101 -1.62 -2.36 -5.50
C VAL A 101 -1.35 -0.92 -5.11
N LEU A 102 -1.05 -0.69 -3.84
CA LEU A 102 -0.80 0.66 -3.37
C LEU A 102 0.45 1.26 -4.02
N ALA A 103 1.51 0.47 -4.13
CA ALA A 103 2.71 0.95 -4.80
C ALA A 103 2.44 1.33 -6.25
N ALA A 104 1.63 0.53 -6.93
CA ALA A 104 1.27 0.83 -8.32
C ALA A 104 0.44 2.11 -8.41
N GLU A 105 -0.49 2.31 -7.47
CA GLU A 105 -1.28 3.54 -7.46
C GLU A 105 -0.40 4.75 -7.22
N LEU A 106 0.57 4.64 -6.34
CA LEU A 106 1.48 5.75 -6.09
C LEU A 106 2.30 6.08 -7.33
N ARG A 107 2.81 5.07 -8.03
CA ARG A 107 3.55 5.33 -9.25
C ARG A 107 2.68 6.07 -10.26
N SER A 108 1.43 5.65 -10.39
CA SER A 108 0.51 6.30 -11.31
C SER A 108 0.29 7.76 -10.94
N ARG A 109 0.11 8.03 -9.67
CA ARG A 109 -0.18 9.40 -9.24
C ARG A 109 1.02 10.32 -9.36
N PHE A 110 2.22 9.77 -9.32
CA PHE A 110 3.42 10.58 -9.49
C PHE A 110 3.99 10.49 -10.91
N GLY A 111 3.23 9.93 -11.84
CA GLY A 111 3.62 9.92 -13.25
C GLY A 111 4.73 8.96 -13.58
N LEU A 112 4.93 7.93 -12.79
CA LEU A 112 5.97 6.95 -13.04
C LEU A 112 5.39 5.75 -13.78
N PRO A 113 6.19 5.07 -14.61
CA PRO A 113 5.71 3.89 -15.30
C PRO A 113 5.52 2.74 -14.31
N PRO A 114 4.73 1.74 -14.69
CA PRO A 114 4.57 0.56 -13.83
C PRO A 114 5.90 -0.09 -13.55
N ALA A 115 6.09 -0.53 -12.31
CA ALA A 115 7.38 -1.01 -11.87
C ALA A 115 7.71 -2.38 -12.41
N ASP A 116 6.68 -3.20 -12.63
CA ASP A 116 6.93 -4.59 -12.85
C ASP A 116 6.69 -5.05 -14.23
N GLU A 117 6.62 -4.14 -15.12
CA GLU A 117 6.43 -4.62 -16.31
C GLU A 117 7.55 -5.17 -16.81
N GLU A 118 8.09 -5.55 -16.50
CA GLU A 118 8.97 -6.16 -16.84
C GLU A 118 8.88 -7.21 -16.97
N PRO A 119 9.20 -7.32 -17.00
CA PRO A 119 9.57 -8.09 -17.42
C PRO A 119 9.11 -8.99 -17.86
N GLY A 120 9.11 -8.99 -17.92
CA GLY A 120 8.90 -9.68 -18.27
C GLY A 120 8.10 -10.01 -18.56
N SER A 121 8.02 -9.42 -18.36
CA SER A 121 7.31 -9.55 -18.66
C SER A 121 7.04 -9.51 -19.36
#